data_87abf6cf5221c66091215bf2211b8219
#
_entry.id   87abf6cf5221c66091215bf2211b8219
#
_cell.length_a   1.000
_cell.length_b   1.000
_cell.length_c   1.000
_cell.angle_alpha   90.00
_cell.angle_beta   90.00
_cell.angle_gamma   90.00
#
_symmetry.space_group_name_H-M   'P 1'
#
loop_
_entity.id
_entity.type
_entity.pdbx_description
1 polymer ?
#
loop_
_entity_poly.entity_id
_entity_poly.type
_entity_poly.pdbx_seq_one_letter_code
_entity_poly.pdbx_strand_id
1 'polypeptide(L)'
;MTQIKPASFRDAPFREAQFMPVALDVERRDNGTVILRSRVELGEYEPNLALAFSKTAERCGAKPALAVRNSYESWEYTSYADLKHSVDAATQWLIDNVPRGGVMVMMTPNGLTAATMTFAAYAAGVILCPVSTTFGLTGGDHVRLRHVLAKTQPDVIVLESNPKLAAAVVSCAGDDVAIITTDTQTVNRRAFSLSSVLATTPTSAVVKAIANIDPENTVSYMLTSGSTGLPKIVPQSMAATAACGQQALVAIGRAADWGGVIVDWLPWHHAAGASVLRSTLLQGGTLYVDDGKPLPGLFDQTIRNLREIPIAYFSNVPLGYSMLVEAMEQDPELRRTFFSKMRLMLYGGAGLQQHVFDRLQQFAVAETGHRIHMTTGYGMTETVTGCMVIHYPTEQVGIGLPTPGLEVKLVPQDARFAVRLRGPNVMRGYLDEPEKNMEVFDEEGFYRTGDLAVFSDANNPEKGLVFAGRQSEEFKLSNGTWVYGGSLRAALLEALDPLVSDVVLCDDDREFLTLLAWPTAHASDQPLGTIVNRLRDFNRTQQGASATIRRVALLDQPPNVDAQEISDKGTINRRAVIDGRHEIVSRLYAAEPDDGIGIV
;
A
#
# COMPACT_ATOMS: atom_id res chain seq x y z
N MET A 1 -28.46 -18.51 40.83
CA MET A 1 -27.21 -17.91 40.32
C MET A 1 -27.43 -17.61 38.86
N THR A 2 -27.70 -16.36 38.54
CA THR A 2 -27.84 -15.87 37.17
C THR A 2 -26.47 -15.87 36.53
N GLN A 3 -26.24 -16.76 35.56
CA GLN A 3 -25.03 -16.71 34.75
C GLN A 3 -25.05 -15.37 33.99
N ILE A 4 -24.20 -14.41 34.43
CA ILE A 4 -23.90 -13.21 33.67
C ILE A 4 -23.20 -13.70 32.40
N LYS A 5 -23.85 -13.64 31.23
CA LYS A 5 -23.17 -13.81 29.95
C LYS A 5 -21.98 -12.84 29.94
N PRO A 6 -20.76 -13.27 29.59
CA PRO A 6 -19.68 -12.33 29.40
C PRO A 6 -20.13 -11.24 28.43
N ALA A 7 -19.95 -9.98 28.80
CA ALA A 7 -20.27 -8.85 27.95
C ALA A 7 -19.53 -9.03 26.60
N SER A 8 -20.26 -8.85 25.50
CA SER A 8 -19.65 -8.90 24.16
C SER A 8 -18.58 -7.80 24.07
N PHE A 9 -17.43 -8.05 23.43
CA PHE A 9 -16.43 -6.99 23.18
C PHE A 9 -17.07 -5.79 22.46
N ARG A 10 -18.17 -6.00 21.73
CA ARG A 10 -18.93 -4.97 21.03
C ARG A 10 -19.65 -3.98 21.97
N ASP A 11 -19.86 -4.37 23.23
CA ASP A 11 -20.47 -3.50 24.24
C ASP A 11 -19.45 -2.50 24.83
N ALA A 12 -18.16 -2.74 24.64
CA ALA A 12 -17.10 -1.83 25.12
C ALA A 12 -17.07 -0.53 24.30
N PRO A 13 -16.81 0.63 24.95
CA PRO A 13 -16.67 1.89 24.24
C PRO A 13 -15.42 1.92 23.35
N PHE A 14 -15.44 2.73 22.30
CA PHE A 14 -14.21 3.05 21.57
C PHE A 14 -13.31 3.96 22.42
N ARG A 15 -11.98 3.74 22.31
CA ARG A 15 -11.00 4.67 22.86
C ARG A 15 -11.16 6.03 22.16
N GLU A 16 -11.06 7.10 22.93
CA GLU A 16 -11.18 8.45 22.38
C GLU A 16 -10.11 8.69 21.28
N ALA A 17 -10.58 9.16 20.13
CA ALA A 17 -9.77 9.56 19.01
C ALA A 17 -10.44 10.72 18.27
N GLN A 18 -9.63 11.69 17.84
CA GLN A 18 -10.14 12.88 17.18
C GLN A 18 -10.11 12.69 15.66
N PHE A 19 -11.29 12.63 15.07
CA PHE A 19 -11.51 12.59 13.63
C PHE A 19 -12.18 13.88 13.16
N MET A 20 -12.15 14.14 11.86
CA MET A 20 -13.05 15.11 11.27
C MET A 20 -14.50 14.65 11.45
N PRO A 21 -15.49 15.57 11.52
CA PRO A 21 -16.90 15.18 11.58
C PRO A 21 -17.35 14.49 10.29
N VAL A 22 -18.32 13.58 10.39
CA VAL A 22 -19.00 13.06 9.21
C VAL A 22 -19.95 14.15 8.71
N ALA A 23 -19.66 14.67 7.53
CA ALA A 23 -20.46 15.72 6.90
C ALA A 23 -20.39 15.52 5.38
N LEU A 24 -21.41 14.87 4.82
CA LEU A 24 -21.43 14.44 3.44
C LEU A 24 -22.43 15.27 2.62
N ASP A 25 -21.99 15.72 1.44
CA ASP A 25 -22.87 16.18 0.38
C ASP A 25 -23.13 15.01 -0.59
N VAL A 26 -24.40 14.77 -0.91
CA VAL A 26 -24.83 13.63 -1.73
C VAL A 26 -25.69 14.14 -2.88
N GLU A 27 -25.11 14.24 -4.05
CA GLU A 27 -25.81 14.58 -5.31
C GLU A 27 -26.30 13.27 -5.95
N ARG A 28 -27.60 13.20 -6.24
CA ARG A 28 -28.22 12.08 -6.96
C ARG A 28 -28.72 12.57 -8.31
N ARG A 29 -28.36 11.86 -9.39
CA ARG A 29 -28.75 12.19 -10.77
C ARG A 29 -29.85 11.26 -11.28
N ASP A 30 -30.61 11.69 -12.25
CA ASP A 30 -31.73 10.93 -12.84
C ASP A 30 -31.34 9.56 -13.42
N ASN A 31 -30.08 9.43 -13.87
CA ASN A 31 -29.51 8.17 -14.38
C ASN A 31 -29.02 7.22 -13.28
N GLY A 32 -29.31 7.51 -12.02
CA GLY A 32 -28.89 6.72 -10.87
C GLY A 32 -27.47 6.98 -10.38
N THR A 33 -26.70 7.83 -11.06
CA THR A 33 -25.35 8.22 -10.61
C THR A 33 -25.44 8.98 -9.28
N VAL A 34 -24.53 8.68 -8.36
CA VAL A 34 -24.40 9.37 -7.08
C VAL A 34 -23.01 9.99 -6.97
N ILE A 35 -22.94 11.27 -6.56
CA ILE A 35 -21.66 11.92 -6.27
C ILE A 35 -21.61 12.26 -4.80
N LEU A 36 -20.52 11.82 -4.16
CA LEU A 36 -20.25 12.05 -2.75
C LEU A 36 -19.11 13.06 -2.59
N ARG A 37 -19.28 14.03 -1.70
CA ARG A 37 -18.27 15.03 -1.33
C ARG A 37 -18.27 15.24 0.17
N SER A 38 -17.08 15.38 0.77
CA SER A 38 -17.02 15.90 2.13
C SER A 38 -17.39 17.40 2.14
N ARG A 39 -18.21 17.83 3.11
CA ARG A 39 -18.47 19.25 3.39
C ARG A 39 -17.40 19.88 4.27
N VAL A 40 -16.50 19.07 4.84
CA VAL A 40 -15.35 19.57 5.57
C VAL A 40 -14.35 20.15 4.58
N GLU A 41 -13.92 21.36 4.83
CA GLU A 41 -12.94 22.03 3.98
C GLU A 41 -11.54 21.41 4.17
N LEU A 42 -10.75 21.40 3.10
CA LEU A 42 -9.37 20.95 3.14
C LEU A 42 -8.50 21.88 4.00
N GLY A 43 -8.88 23.15 4.07
CA GLY A 43 -8.14 24.20 4.79
C GLY A 43 -6.86 24.60 4.07
N GLU A 44 -6.13 25.55 4.69
CA GLU A 44 -4.84 26.00 4.20
C GLU A 44 -3.73 25.01 4.56
N TYR A 45 -2.76 24.82 3.66
CA TYR A 45 -1.57 24.00 3.88
C TYR A 45 -0.40 24.49 3.02
N GLU A 46 0.83 24.08 3.37
CA GLU A 46 2.02 24.38 2.59
C GLU A 46 2.14 23.40 1.42
N PRO A 47 1.94 23.84 0.17
CA PRO A 47 2.05 22.96 -0.99
C PRO A 47 3.49 22.59 -1.33
N ASN A 48 4.47 23.38 -0.88
CA ASN A 48 5.89 23.13 -1.07
C ASN A 48 6.42 22.22 0.05
N LEU A 49 6.52 20.91 -0.21
CA LEU A 49 6.94 19.90 0.77
C LEU A 49 8.39 20.11 1.24
N ALA A 50 9.28 20.65 0.41
CA ALA A 50 10.65 20.96 0.81
C ALA A 50 10.68 22.11 1.84
N LEU A 51 9.85 23.13 1.64
CA LEU A 51 9.69 24.22 2.60
C LEU A 51 9.03 23.73 3.89
N ALA A 52 7.99 22.90 3.79
CA ALA A 52 7.33 22.29 4.93
C ALA A 52 8.30 21.45 5.78
N PHE A 53 9.15 20.63 5.12
CA PHE A 53 10.19 19.87 5.81
C PHE A 53 11.23 20.79 6.49
N SER A 54 11.73 21.81 5.79
CA SER A 54 12.69 22.76 6.34
C SER A 54 12.17 23.43 7.61
N LYS A 55 10.93 23.97 7.57
CA LYS A 55 10.27 24.57 8.74
C LYS A 55 10.11 23.59 9.90
N THR A 56 9.75 22.34 9.59
CA THR A 56 9.57 21.30 10.61
C THR A 56 10.91 20.89 11.22
N ALA A 57 11.96 20.73 10.41
CA ALA A 57 13.29 20.40 10.90
C ALA A 57 13.87 21.49 11.80
N GLU A 58 13.69 22.77 11.45
CA GLU A 58 14.08 23.91 12.30
C GLU A 58 13.32 23.91 13.64
N ARG A 59 12.00 23.64 13.62
CA ARG A 59 11.17 23.58 14.83
C ARG A 59 11.53 22.41 15.73
N CYS A 60 11.84 21.23 15.16
CA CYS A 60 12.11 20.00 15.90
C CYS A 60 13.56 19.86 16.37
N GLY A 61 14.53 20.44 15.66
CA GLY A 61 15.94 20.51 16.06
C GLY A 61 16.54 19.14 16.43
N ALA A 62 16.87 18.98 17.70
CA ALA A 62 17.50 17.77 18.23
C ALA A 62 16.54 16.58 18.44
N LYS A 63 15.23 16.74 18.18
CA LYS A 63 14.28 15.61 18.27
C LYS A 63 14.67 14.55 17.23
N PRO A 64 14.62 13.23 17.59
CA PRO A 64 14.79 12.17 16.61
C PRO A 64 13.76 12.25 15.47
N ALA A 65 14.23 12.24 14.23
CA ALA A 65 13.42 12.14 13.01
C ALA A 65 13.29 10.68 12.56
N LEU A 66 14.44 9.97 12.53
CA LEU A 66 14.51 8.56 12.14
C LEU A 66 15.17 7.75 13.24
N ALA A 67 14.73 6.51 13.37
CA ALA A 67 15.39 5.47 14.15
C ALA A 67 15.56 4.24 13.25
N VAL A 68 16.78 3.74 13.10
CA VAL A 68 17.12 2.57 12.27
C VAL A 68 17.91 1.59 13.14
N ARG A 69 17.69 0.29 13.01
CA ARG A 69 18.50 -0.68 13.72
C ARG A 69 19.87 -0.82 13.09
N ASN A 70 20.90 -0.85 13.93
CA ASN A 70 22.26 -1.12 13.48
C ASN A 70 22.55 -2.64 13.49
N SER A 71 23.78 -3.01 13.11
CA SER A 71 24.24 -4.40 13.08
C SER A 71 24.25 -5.10 14.46
N TYR A 72 24.15 -4.34 15.56
CA TYR A 72 24.04 -4.83 16.94
C TYR A 72 22.59 -4.87 17.44
N GLU A 73 21.62 -4.72 16.53
CA GLU A 73 20.20 -4.73 16.83
C GLU A 73 19.73 -3.58 17.76
N SER A 74 20.56 -2.55 17.93
CA SER A 74 20.24 -1.34 18.70
C SER A 74 19.73 -0.23 17.80
N TRP A 75 18.86 0.64 18.34
CA TRP A 75 18.34 1.78 17.60
C TRP A 75 19.38 2.90 17.50
N GLU A 76 19.70 3.29 16.28
CA GLU A 76 20.46 4.51 15.96
C GLU A 76 19.50 5.60 15.54
N TYR A 77 19.66 6.78 16.14
CA TYR A 77 18.78 7.92 15.94
C TYR A 77 19.46 9.00 15.11
N THR A 78 18.73 9.49 14.11
CA THR A 78 19.09 10.72 13.37
C THR A 78 18.14 11.83 13.79
N SER A 79 18.68 12.95 14.27
CA SER A 79 17.86 14.11 14.64
C SER A 79 17.32 14.84 13.40
N TYR A 80 16.30 15.69 13.58
CA TYR A 80 15.83 16.57 12.53
C TYR A 80 16.91 17.53 12.02
N ALA A 81 17.77 18.03 12.92
CA ALA A 81 18.89 18.91 12.57
C ALA A 81 19.91 18.17 11.70
N ASP A 82 20.30 16.94 12.06
CA ASP A 82 21.26 16.13 11.31
C ASP A 82 20.69 15.71 9.95
N LEU A 83 19.41 15.31 9.92
CA LEU A 83 18.72 14.97 8.67
C LEU A 83 18.65 16.19 7.75
N LYS A 84 18.28 17.38 8.28
CA LYS A 84 18.25 18.61 7.49
C LYS A 84 19.63 18.95 6.93
N HIS A 85 20.69 18.84 7.73
CA HIS A 85 22.05 19.07 7.27
C HIS A 85 22.41 18.15 6.09
N SER A 86 22.09 16.87 6.18
CA SER A 86 22.31 15.89 5.11
C SER A 86 21.47 16.20 3.87
N VAL A 87 20.20 16.58 4.06
CA VAL A 87 19.30 17.01 2.98
C VAL A 87 19.84 18.24 2.26
N ASP A 88 20.27 19.27 2.99
CA ASP A 88 20.80 20.51 2.40
C ASP A 88 22.09 20.25 1.59
N ALA A 89 23.00 19.39 2.11
CA ALA A 89 24.20 18.98 1.40
C ALA A 89 23.90 18.21 0.11
N ALA A 90 23.02 17.23 0.18
CA ALA A 90 22.59 16.46 -1.00
C ALA A 90 21.82 17.35 -2.00
N THR A 91 21.03 18.30 -1.52
CA THR A 91 20.34 19.30 -2.37
C THR A 91 21.34 20.14 -3.14
N GLN A 92 22.40 20.64 -2.47
CA GLN A 92 23.44 21.42 -3.15
C GLN A 92 24.12 20.59 -4.23
N TRP A 93 24.47 19.33 -3.91
CA TRP A 93 25.07 18.43 -4.90
C TRP A 93 24.16 18.23 -6.11
N LEU A 94 22.85 18.02 -5.88
CA LEU A 94 21.87 17.85 -6.97
C LEU A 94 21.76 19.12 -7.82
N ILE A 95 21.71 20.31 -7.21
CA ILE A 95 21.69 21.60 -7.93
C ILE A 95 22.91 21.75 -8.85
N ASP A 96 24.08 21.30 -8.39
CA ASP A 96 25.34 21.47 -9.12
C ASP A 96 25.53 20.44 -10.24
N ASN A 97 24.85 19.27 -10.18
CA ASN A 97 25.12 18.13 -11.05
C ASN A 97 23.91 17.62 -11.86
N VAL A 98 22.69 18.01 -11.51
CA VAL A 98 21.45 17.54 -12.16
C VAL A 98 20.63 18.74 -12.61
N PRO A 99 20.15 18.79 -13.85
CA PRO A 99 19.31 19.89 -14.30
C PRO A 99 17.99 19.92 -13.51
N ARG A 100 17.46 21.13 -13.32
CA ARG A 100 16.13 21.27 -12.71
C ARG A 100 15.08 20.57 -13.58
N GLY A 101 14.22 19.75 -12.96
CA GLY A 101 13.29 18.87 -13.66
C GLY A 101 13.93 17.59 -14.21
N GLY A 102 15.24 17.40 -14.01
CA GLY A 102 15.92 16.14 -14.27
C GLY A 102 15.43 15.03 -13.35
N VAL A 103 15.77 13.78 -13.65
CA VAL A 103 15.24 12.60 -12.97
C VAL A 103 16.29 11.90 -12.15
N MET A 104 15.98 11.62 -10.89
CA MET A 104 16.75 10.77 -10.00
C MET A 104 16.01 9.46 -9.76
N VAL A 105 16.54 8.35 -10.28
CA VAL A 105 16.08 7.00 -9.90
C VAL A 105 16.73 6.62 -8.57
N MET A 106 15.93 6.14 -7.63
CA MET A 106 16.41 5.72 -6.31
C MET A 106 16.07 4.24 -6.07
N MET A 107 17.11 3.41 -5.89
CA MET A 107 17.01 1.98 -5.63
C MET A 107 17.69 1.64 -4.30
N THR A 108 17.09 2.12 -3.22
CA THR A 108 17.59 1.94 -1.85
C THR A 108 16.51 1.30 -0.97
N PRO A 109 16.87 0.55 0.08
CA PRO A 109 15.92 0.17 1.12
C PRO A 109 15.41 1.43 1.87
N ASN A 110 14.38 1.23 2.70
CA ASN A 110 13.97 2.27 3.65
C ASN A 110 15.13 2.59 4.59
N GLY A 111 15.35 3.86 4.88
CA GLY A 111 16.44 4.28 5.78
C GLY A 111 16.89 5.71 5.57
N LEU A 112 18.02 6.06 6.17
CA LEU A 112 18.55 7.42 6.17
C LEU A 112 18.85 7.93 4.75
N THR A 113 19.46 7.09 3.91
CA THR A 113 19.76 7.43 2.50
C THR A 113 18.49 7.79 1.75
N ALA A 114 17.47 6.92 1.82
CA ALA A 114 16.20 7.12 1.13
C ALA A 114 15.49 8.39 1.60
N ALA A 115 15.43 8.63 2.92
CA ALA A 115 14.82 9.84 3.48
C ALA A 115 15.57 11.11 3.03
N THR A 116 16.90 11.11 3.16
CA THR A 116 17.75 12.25 2.76
C THR A 116 17.57 12.58 1.29
N MET A 117 17.70 11.59 0.40
CA MET A 117 17.62 11.82 -1.04
C MET A 117 16.20 12.19 -1.50
N THR A 118 15.15 11.68 -0.81
CA THR A 118 13.77 12.08 -1.10
C THR A 118 13.57 13.57 -0.89
N PHE A 119 13.91 14.10 0.28
CA PHE A 119 13.73 15.53 0.57
C PHE A 119 14.74 16.42 -0.17
N ALA A 120 15.94 15.90 -0.49
CA ALA A 120 16.91 16.59 -1.32
C ALA A 120 16.42 16.75 -2.77
N ALA A 121 15.82 15.71 -3.36
CA ALA A 121 15.20 15.81 -4.69
C ALA A 121 14.07 16.84 -4.71
N TYR A 122 13.19 16.81 -3.70
CA TYR A 122 12.13 17.82 -3.56
C TYR A 122 12.70 19.25 -3.49
N ALA A 123 13.76 19.47 -2.70
CA ALA A 123 14.38 20.77 -2.51
C ALA A 123 15.13 21.28 -3.75
N ALA A 124 15.76 20.39 -4.51
CA ALA A 124 16.47 20.72 -5.74
C ALA A 124 15.54 20.92 -6.95
N GLY A 125 14.26 20.50 -6.86
CA GLY A 125 13.34 20.45 -7.99
C GLY A 125 13.71 19.35 -9.00
N VAL A 126 14.24 18.23 -8.50
CA VAL A 126 14.58 17.01 -9.25
C VAL A 126 13.45 16.00 -9.06
N ILE A 127 13.03 15.34 -10.13
CA ILE A 127 11.95 14.35 -10.09
C ILE A 127 12.48 13.05 -9.48
N LEU A 128 11.92 12.65 -8.34
CA LEU A 128 12.26 11.39 -7.68
C LEU A 128 11.51 10.23 -8.31
N CYS A 129 12.21 9.19 -8.77
CA CYS A 129 11.65 7.92 -9.20
C CYS A 129 12.14 6.79 -8.29
N PRO A 130 11.40 6.48 -7.20
CA PRO A 130 11.78 5.38 -6.32
C PRO A 130 11.40 4.04 -6.95
N VAL A 131 12.37 3.13 -7.06
CA VAL A 131 12.23 1.83 -7.73
C VAL A 131 12.61 0.71 -6.76
N SER A 132 11.81 -0.36 -6.73
CA SER A 132 12.14 -1.54 -5.95
C SER A 132 13.50 -2.11 -6.32
N THR A 133 14.32 -2.43 -5.33
CA THR A 133 15.61 -3.11 -5.54
C THR A 133 15.44 -4.48 -6.19
N THR A 134 14.26 -5.10 -6.04
CA THR A 134 13.94 -6.39 -6.68
C THR A 134 14.02 -6.32 -8.19
N PHE A 135 13.78 -5.16 -8.83
CA PHE A 135 13.90 -5.01 -10.29
C PHE A 135 15.32 -5.24 -10.82
N GLY A 136 16.33 -5.07 -9.99
CA GLY A 136 17.73 -5.39 -10.32
C GLY A 136 18.26 -6.66 -9.67
N LEU A 137 17.60 -7.16 -8.62
CA LEU A 137 18.07 -8.36 -7.88
C LEU A 137 17.43 -9.65 -8.40
N THR A 138 16.27 -9.57 -9.06
CA THR A 138 15.51 -10.71 -9.58
C THR A 138 15.39 -10.64 -11.10
N GLY A 139 15.32 -11.81 -11.76
CA GLY A 139 15.23 -11.91 -13.22
C GLY A 139 16.56 -11.62 -13.94
N GLY A 140 16.99 -12.51 -14.83
CA GLY A 140 18.31 -12.39 -15.48
C GLY A 140 18.43 -11.31 -16.55
N ASP A 141 17.32 -10.87 -17.14
CA ASP A 141 17.26 -9.88 -18.23
C ASP A 141 16.86 -8.47 -17.78
N HIS A 142 16.44 -8.31 -16.52
CA HIS A 142 16.05 -7.03 -15.90
C HIS A 142 15.05 -6.20 -16.73
N VAL A 143 14.11 -6.84 -17.41
CA VAL A 143 13.17 -6.19 -18.35
C VAL A 143 12.43 -5.01 -17.71
N ARG A 144 11.99 -5.17 -16.45
CA ARG A 144 11.30 -4.08 -15.72
C ARG A 144 12.22 -2.89 -15.47
N LEU A 145 13.45 -3.14 -15.02
CA LEU A 145 14.43 -2.08 -14.79
C LEU A 145 14.73 -1.33 -16.07
N ARG A 146 15.01 -2.06 -17.17
CA ARG A 146 15.23 -1.46 -18.50
C ARG A 146 14.05 -0.61 -18.95
N HIS A 147 12.81 -1.10 -18.76
CA HIS A 147 11.61 -0.38 -19.11
C HIS A 147 11.50 0.95 -18.33
N VAL A 148 11.71 0.91 -17.01
CA VAL A 148 11.64 2.11 -16.17
C VAL A 148 12.73 3.11 -16.57
N LEU A 149 13.97 2.67 -16.72
CA LEU A 149 15.09 3.56 -17.11
C LEU A 149 14.89 4.16 -18.50
N ALA A 150 14.37 3.38 -19.45
CA ALA A 150 14.07 3.88 -20.80
C ALA A 150 12.95 4.92 -20.80
N LYS A 151 11.91 4.75 -19.97
CA LYS A 151 10.79 5.70 -19.87
C LYS A 151 11.17 6.96 -19.06
N THR A 152 11.95 6.83 -18.00
CA THR A 152 12.26 7.94 -17.09
C THR A 152 13.51 8.73 -17.49
N GLN A 153 14.40 8.14 -18.28
CA GLN A 153 15.67 8.75 -18.75
C GLN A 153 16.41 9.47 -17.61
N PRO A 154 16.86 8.75 -16.56
CA PRO A 154 17.43 9.38 -15.39
C PRO A 154 18.77 10.05 -15.67
N ASP A 155 18.98 11.20 -15.03
CA ASP A 155 20.29 11.90 -14.98
C ASP A 155 21.21 11.27 -13.94
N VAL A 156 20.60 10.75 -12.86
CA VAL A 156 21.33 10.11 -11.75
C VAL A 156 20.57 8.94 -11.17
N ILE A 157 21.30 7.90 -10.75
CA ILE A 157 20.75 6.75 -10.04
C ILE A 157 21.42 6.66 -8.67
N VAL A 158 20.61 6.52 -7.61
CA VAL A 158 21.09 6.33 -6.23
C VAL A 158 20.85 4.88 -5.83
N LEU A 159 21.90 4.20 -5.36
CA LEU A 159 21.81 2.83 -4.84
C LEU A 159 22.73 2.63 -3.63
N GLU A 160 22.36 1.75 -2.74
CA GLU A 160 23.26 1.27 -1.70
C GLU A 160 24.14 0.14 -2.21
N SER A 161 25.27 -0.11 -1.51
CA SER A 161 26.24 -1.12 -1.91
C SER A 161 25.62 -2.51 -1.94
N ASN A 162 25.41 -3.00 -3.15
CA ASN A 162 25.03 -4.38 -3.46
C ASN A 162 25.60 -4.72 -4.84
N PRO A 163 26.60 -5.60 -4.93
CA PRO A 163 27.27 -5.90 -6.21
C PRO A 163 26.33 -6.40 -7.31
N LYS A 164 25.29 -7.18 -6.98
CA LYS A 164 24.30 -7.66 -7.96
C LYS A 164 23.45 -6.52 -8.48
N LEU A 165 22.96 -5.66 -7.58
CA LEU A 165 22.17 -4.48 -7.95
C LEU A 165 22.99 -3.51 -8.80
N ALA A 166 24.23 -3.23 -8.40
CA ALA A 166 25.16 -2.40 -9.15
C ALA A 166 25.40 -2.93 -10.56
N ALA A 167 25.65 -4.23 -10.71
CA ALA A 167 25.84 -4.88 -12.02
C ALA A 167 24.59 -4.78 -12.90
N ALA A 168 23.39 -5.00 -12.33
CA ALA A 168 22.12 -4.84 -13.02
C ALA A 168 21.92 -3.40 -13.53
N VAL A 169 22.12 -2.40 -12.65
CA VAL A 169 22.00 -0.98 -13.00
C VAL A 169 23.01 -0.60 -14.09
N VAL A 170 24.26 -1.00 -13.97
CA VAL A 170 25.30 -0.73 -14.98
C VAL A 170 24.94 -1.35 -16.35
N SER A 171 24.33 -2.55 -16.35
CA SER A 171 23.91 -3.22 -17.60
C SER A 171 22.69 -2.60 -18.26
N CYS A 172 21.89 -1.83 -17.53
CA CYS A 172 20.61 -1.30 -17.99
C CYS A 172 20.62 0.21 -18.25
N ALA A 173 21.45 0.97 -17.53
CA ALA A 173 21.51 2.42 -17.62
C ALA A 173 22.48 2.89 -18.73
N GLY A 174 22.18 4.04 -19.37
CA GLY A 174 23.05 4.71 -20.33
C GLY A 174 24.40 5.10 -19.72
N ASP A 175 25.46 5.20 -20.52
CA ASP A 175 26.83 5.46 -20.04
C ASP A 175 27.03 6.85 -19.44
N ASP A 176 26.18 7.79 -19.78
CA ASP A 176 26.15 9.18 -19.31
C ASP A 176 25.48 9.35 -17.94
N VAL A 177 24.68 8.38 -17.52
CA VAL A 177 23.97 8.43 -16.23
C VAL A 177 24.95 8.33 -15.06
N ALA A 178 24.92 9.33 -14.16
CA ALA A 178 25.73 9.31 -12.94
C ALA A 178 25.16 8.31 -11.91
N ILE A 179 26.04 7.70 -11.12
CA ILE A 179 25.63 6.79 -10.04
C ILE A 179 26.11 7.35 -8.70
N ILE A 180 25.22 7.48 -7.73
CA ILE A 180 25.56 7.71 -6.32
C ILE A 180 25.41 6.39 -5.57
N THR A 181 26.48 5.99 -4.86
CA THR A 181 26.48 4.73 -4.11
C THR A 181 27.29 4.83 -2.82
N THR A 182 27.03 3.96 -1.87
CA THR A 182 27.83 3.85 -0.64
C THR A 182 29.22 3.25 -0.89
N ASP A 183 29.38 2.46 -1.97
CA ASP A 183 30.68 1.89 -2.38
C ASP A 183 30.89 2.03 -3.90
N THR A 184 31.75 2.94 -4.30
CA THR A 184 32.04 3.22 -5.70
C THR A 184 32.85 2.11 -6.39
N GLN A 185 33.50 1.21 -5.64
CA GLN A 185 34.26 0.10 -6.22
C GLN A 185 33.37 -0.99 -6.83
N THR A 186 32.11 -1.03 -6.41
CA THR A 186 31.11 -1.95 -6.97
C THR A 186 30.61 -1.51 -8.35
N VAL A 187 30.95 -0.29 -8.79
CA VAL A 187 30.44 0.33 -10.02
C VAL A 187 31.60 0.67 -10.95
N ASN A 188 31.71 -0.02 -12.08
CA ASN A 188 32.78 0.22 -13.06
C ASN A 188 32.42 1.32 -14.08
N ARG A 189 32.04 2.52 -13.60
CA ARG A 189 31.71 3.69 -14.42
C ARG A 189 31.68 4.97 -13.57
N ARG A 190 31.24 6.12 -14.14
CA ARG A 190 31.12 7.38 -13.42
C ARG A 190 30.25 7.23 -12.18
N ALA A 191 30.85 7.24 -11.01
CA ALA A 191 30.18 7.09 -9.73
C ALA A 191 30.69 8.10 -8.70
N PHE A 192 29.79 8.48 -7.80
CA PHE A 192 30.05 9.36 -6.65
C PHE A 192 29.76 8.60 -5.37
N SER A 193 30.64 8.75 -4.37
CA SER A 193 30.34 8.16 -3.07
C SER A 193 29.23 8.97 -2.38
N LEU A 194 28.29 8.29 -1.73
CA LEU A 194 27.26 8.96 -0.94
C LEU A 194 27.89 9.90 0.11
N SER A 195 29.01 9.49 0.72
CA SER A 195 29.76 10.33 1.67
C SER A 195 30.27 11.62 1.05
N SER A 196 30.71 11.61 -0.22
CA SER A 196 31.12 12.83 -0.92
C SER A 196 29.93 13.75 -1.24
N VAL A 197 28.78 13.19 -1.56
CA VAL A 197 27.53 13.93 -1.77
C VAL A 197 27.12 14.63 -0.48
N LEU A 198 27.13 13.92 0.65
CA LEU A 198 26.77 14.45 1.96
C LEU A 198 27.81 15.40 2.57
N ALA A 199 29.04 15.42 2.03
CA ALA A 199 30.08 16.38 2.41
C ALA A 199 30.03 17.70 1.58
N THR A 200 29.11 17.83 0.63
CA THR A 200 28.93 19.04 -0.17
C THR A 200 28.49 20.20 0.74
N THR A 201 29.20 21.33 0.67
CA THR A 201 28.85 22.48 1.49
C THR A 201 27.62 23.21 0.93
N PRO A 202 26.50 23.28 1.68
CA PRO A 202 25.33 24.03 1.24
C PRO A 202 25.61 25.53 1.07
N THR A 203 25.05 26.13 0.04
CA THR A 203 25.13 27.57 -0.20
C THR A 203 23.74 28.22 -0.18
N SER A 204 23.67 29.54 -0.39
CA SER A 204 22.37 30.21 -0.56
C SER A 204 21.55 29.70 -1.76
N ALA A 205 22.15 28.89 -2.63
CA ALA A 205 21.46 28.26 -3.75
C ALA A 205 20.37 27.29 -3.27
N VAL A 206 20.60 26.56 -2.17
CA VAL A 206 19.60 25.64 -1.57
C VAL A 206 18.34 26.41 -1.16
N VAL A 207 18.47 27.49 -0.41
CA VAL A 207 17.35 28.34 0.03
C VAL A 207 16.60 28.92 -1.17
N LYS A 208 17.33 29.39 -2.18
CA LYS A 208 16.74 29.93 -3.42
C LYS A 208 16.00 28.83 -4.23
N ALA A 209 16.57 27.62 -4.30
CA ALA A 209 15.93 26.50 -5.00
C ALA A 209 14.60 26.15 -4.36
N ILE A 210 14.56 25.99 -3.03
CA ILE A 210 13.34 25.70 -2.27
C ILE A 210 12.30 26.81 -2.48
N ALA A 211 12.68 28.09 -2.37
CA ALA A 211 11.75 29.22 -2.52
C ALA A 211 11.15 29.34 -3.94
N ASN A 212 11.85 28.85 -4.95
CA ASN A 212 11.42 28.92 -6.36
C ASN A 212 10.71 27.66 -6.85
N ILE A 213 10.40 26.70 -6.00
CA ILE A 213 9.64 25.51 -6.40
C ILE A 213 8.22 25.92 -6.79
N ASP A 214 7.81 25.51 -8.00
CA ASP A 214 6.42 25.56 -8.42
C ASP A 214 5.74 24.23 -8.00
N PRO A 215 4.76 24.26 -7.08
CA PRO A 215 4.09 23.04 -6.63
C PRO A 215 3.33 22.26 -7.72
N GLU A 216 3.02 22.90 -8.85
CA GLU A 216 2.37 22.23 -9.98
C GLU A 216 3.33 21.33 -10.78
N ASN A 217 4.64 21.49 -10.60
CA ASN A 217 5.62 20.64 -11.24
C ASN A 217 5.60 19.21 -10.66
N THR A 218 5.92 18.25 -11.51
CA THR A 218 6.13 16.86 -11.10
C THR A 218 7.28 16.76 -10.12
N VAL A 219 7.03 16.13 -8.97
CA VAL A 219 8.00 15.90 -7.91
C VAL A 219 8.40 14.42 -7.81
N SER A 220 7.55 13.51 -8.27
CA SER A 220 7.88 12.10 -8.30
C SER A 220 7.22 11.33 -9.45
N TYR A 221 7.91 10.31 -9.91
CA TYR A 221 7.42 9.26 -10.79
C TYR A 221 7.19 8.00 -9.97
N MET A 222 5.93 7.72 -9.66
CA MET A 222 5.58 6.53 -8.89
C MET A 222 5.15 5.40 -9.82
N LEU A 223 5.62 4.19 -9.51
CA LEU A 223 5.34 3.01 -10.33
C LEU A 223 4.07 2.32 -9.86
N THR A 224 3.27 1.83 -10.82
CA THR A 224 2.10 1.00 -10.53
C THR A 224 2.11 -0.25 -11.43
N SER A 225 1.52 -1.34 -10.95
CA SER A 225 1.45 -2.58 -11.71
C SER A 225 0.63 -2.38 -12.99
N GLY A 226 1.25 -2.62 -14.13
CA GLY A 226 0.57 -2.62 -15.42
C GLY A 226 -0.18 -3.93 -15.66
N SER A 227 -1.29 -3.88 -16.39
CA SER A 227 -2.01 -5.08 -16.87
C SER A 227 -1.16 -5.95 -17.82
N THR A 228 -0.14 -5.37 -18.42
CA THR A 228 0.82 -6.03 -19.34
C THR A 228 2.06 -6.60 -18.62
N GLY A 229 2.13 -6.52 -17.30
CA GLY A 229 3.30 -6.95 -16.51
C GLY A 229 4.41 -5.89 -16.41
N LEU A 230 4.47 -4.89 -17.29
CA LEU A 230 5.39 -3.76 -17.18
C LEU A 230 4.78 -2.63 -16.36
N PRO A 231 5.55 -1.96 -15.48
CA PRO A 231 5.04 -0.89 -14.65
C PRO A 231 4.66 0.33 -15.49
N LYS A 232 3.50 0.92 -15.17
CA LYS A 232 3.15 2.26 -15.63
C LYS A 232 3.76 3.29 -14.67
N ILE A 233 4.01 4.47 -15.19
CA ILE A 233 4.58 5.58 -14.42
C ILE A 233 3.50 6.64 -14.20
N VAL A 234 3.28 7.00 -12.95
CA VAL A 234 2.34 8.03 -12.52
C VAL A 234 3.14 9.26 -12.11
N PRO A 235 3.16 10.34 -12.92
CA PRO A 235 3.69 11.61 -12.50
C PRO A 235 2.82 12.21 -11.39
N GLN A 236 3.42 12.53 -10.26
CA GLN A 236 2.76 13.19 -9.14
C GLN A 236 3.34 14.59 -8.97
N SER A 237 2.50 15.62 -9.02
CA SER A 237 2.94 16.97 -8.70
C SER A 237 3.15 17.15 -7.20
N MET A 238 3.95 18.14 -6.82
CA MET A 238 4.14 18.46 -5.41
C MET A 238 2.84 18.93 -4.78
N ALA A 239 2.02 19.71 -5.50
CA ALA A 239 0.70 20.16 -5.05
C ALA A 239 -0.25 18.98 -4.78
N ALA A 240 -0.33 18.00 -5.70
CA ALA A 240 -1.16 16.81 -5.51
C ALA A 240 -0.69 15.97 -4.30
N THR A 241 0.64 15.85 -4.14
CA THR A 241 1.24 15.12 -3.01
C THR A 241 0.97 15.82 -1.68
N ALA A 242 1.08 17.14 -1.63
CA ALA A 242 0.78 17.95 -0.45
C ALA A 242 -0.72 17.91 -0.12
N ALA A 243 -1.59 18.04 -1.13
CA ALA A 243 -3.03 17.95 -0.96
C ALA A 243 -3.45 16.60 -0.35
N CYS A 244 -2.90 15.49 -0.85
CA CYS A 244 -3.17 14.16 -0.29
C CYS A 244 -2.73 14.05 1.17
N GLY A 245 -1.56 14.59 1.53
CA GLY A 245 -1.09 14.66 2.92
C GLY A 245 -2.02 15.47 3.80
N GLN A 246 -2.51 16.63 3.34
CA GLN A 246 -3.44 17.48 4.05
C GLN A 246 -4.81 16.81 4.20
N GLN A 247 -5.32 16.14 3.17
CA GLN A 247 -6.56 15.35 3.21
C GLN A 247 -6.52 14.33 4.34
N ALA A 248 -5.44 13.54 4.41
CA ALA A 248 -5.27 12.55 5.44
C ALA A 248 -5.07 13.18 6.84
N LEU A 249 -4.33 14.29 6.93
CA LEU A 249 -4.12 15.03 8.18
C LEU A 249 -5.45 15.55 8.76
N VAL A 250 -6.30 16.14 7.92
CA VAL A 250 -7.62 16.64 8.35
C VAL A 250 -8.51 15.48 8.77
N ALA A 251 -8.53 14.39 8.00
CA ALA A 251 -9.45 13.29 8.23
C ALA A 251 -9.10 12.46 9.47
N ILE A 252 -7.84 12.05 9.63
CA ILE A 252 -7.39 11.08 10.64
C ILE A 252 -6.11 11.50 11.39
N GLY A 253 -5.43 12.56 10.98
CA GLY A 253 -4.07 12.85 11.46
C GLY A 253 -3.95 13.09 12.96
N ARG A 254 -5.00 13.64 13.61
CA ARG A 254 -5.03 13.80 15.07
C ARG A 254 -5.21 12.49 15.80
N ALA A 255 -6.00 11.55 15.23
CA ALA A 255 -6.15 10.21 15.76
C ALA A 255 -4.85 9.40 15.59
N ALA A 256 -4.22 9.51 14.43
CA ALA A 256 -2.99 8.80 14.09
C ALA A 256 -1.75 9.31 14.82
N ASP A 257 -1.75 10.57 15.31
CA ASP A 257 -0.61 11.16 16.03
C ASP A 257 0.72 11.09 15.24
N TRP A 258 0.68 11.48 13.98
CA TRP A 258 1.88 11.42 13.13
C TRP A 258 3.05 12.28 13.62
N GLY A 259 2.80 13.22 14.51
CA GLY A 259 3.83 13.96 15.24
C GLY A 259 4.47 13.19 16.41
N GLY A 260 3.97 12.00 16.73
CA GLY A 260 4.46 11.10 17.76
C GLY A 260 5.48 10.08 17.26
N VAL A 261 5.31 8.84 17.71
CA VAL A 261 6.17 7.70 17.35
C VAL A 261 5.43 6.78 16.39
N ILE A 262 6.05 6.50 15.25
CA ILE A 262 5.53 5.63 14.20
C ILE A 262 6.54 4.49 13.99
N VAL A 263 6.06 3.26 13.90
CA VAL A 263 6.81 2.08 13.45
C VAL A 263 6.22 1.65 12.12
N ASP A 264 7.03 1.60 11.06
CA ASP A 264 6.53 1.27 9.72
C ASP A 264 7.56 0.51 8.88
N TRP A 265 7.09 -0.53 8.18
CA TRP A 265 7.85 -1.36 7.27
C TRP A 265 7.53 -1.11 5.80
N LEU A 266 6.40 -0.41 5.52
CA LEU A 266 5.92 -0.23 4.16
C LEU A 266 7.01 0.34 3.24
N PRO A 267 7.27 -0.28 2.08
CA PRO A 267 8.34 0.17 1.19
C PRO A 267 8.10 1.60 0.68
N TRP A 268 9.10 2.47 0.80
CA TRP A 268 8.96 3.88 0.39
C TRP A 268 8.99 4.09 -1.13
N HIS A 269 9.32 3.06 -1.90
CA HIS A 269 9.10 3.06 -3.34
C HIS A 269 7.63 2.79 -3.74
N HIS A 270 6.76 2.52 -2.77
CA HIS A 270 5.32 2.47 -2.95
C HIS A 270 4.62 3.67 -2.32
N ALA A 271 3.49 4.05 -2.92
CA ALA A 271 2.69 5.21 -2.51
C ALA A 271 2.35 5.24 -1.01
N ALA A 272 1.99 4.10 -0.42
CA ALA A 272 1.64 4.00 0.99
C ALA A 272 2.85 4.29 1.90
N GLY A 273 3.98 3.61 1.71
CA GLY A 273 5.20 3.82 2.51
C GLY A 273 5.77 5.23 2.33
N ALA A 274 5.80 5.75 1.09
CA ALA A 274 6.19 7.13 0.82
C ALA A 274 5.28 8.14 1.55
N SER A 275 4.00 7.84 1.71
CA SER A 275 3.07 8.65 2.48
C SER A 275 3.37 8.63 3.98
N VAL A 276 3.67 7.46 4.56
CA VAL A 276 4.04 7.35 5.97
C VAL A 276 5.31 8.14 6.28
N LEU A 277 6.36 8.01 5.44
CA LEU A 277 7.58 8.82 5.56
C LEU A 277 7.25 10.32 5.60
N ARG A 278 6.52 10.81 4.59
CA ARG A 278 6.15 12.23 4.50
C ARG A 278 5.28 12.69 5.67
N SER A 279 4.21 11.96 5.96
CA SER A 279 3.29 12.32 7.04
C SER A 279 3.99 12.41 8.39
N THR A 280 4.88 11.47 8.70
CA THR A 280 5.63 11.46 9.95
C THR A 280 6.62 12.63 10.02
N LEU A 281 7.48 12.78 9.01
CA LEU A 281 8.55 13.78 9.07
C LEU A 281 8.02 15.21 8.93
N LEU A 282 6.97 15.45 8.15
CA LEU A 282 6.36 16.78 8.04
C LEU A 282 5.57 17.20 9.28
N GLN A 283 5.07 16.24 10.07
CA GLN A 283 4.40 16.51 11.34
C GLN A 283 5.36 16.55 12.55
N GLY A 284 6.64 16.29 12.35
CA GLY A 284 7.65 16.31 13.40
C GLY A 284 7.65 15.05 14.26
N GLY A 285 7.18 13.92 13.75
CA GLY A 285 7.22 12.62 14.41
C GLY A 285 8.58 11.94 14.35
N THR A 286 8.72 10.82 15.06
CA THR A 286 9.88 9.94 14.98
C THR A 286 9.47 8.66 14.25
N LEU A 287 10.09 8.38 13.10
CA LEU A 287 9.84 7.18 12.31
C LEU A 287 10.88 6.11 12.63
N TYR A 288 10.43 5.05 13.25
CA TYR A 288 11.19 3.81 13.44
C TYR A 288 11.05 2.96 12.18
N VAL A 289 12.13 2.80 11.46
CA VAL A 289 12.17 2.00 10.24
C VAL A 289 12.18 0.52 10.64
N ASP A 290 11.12 -0.17 10.25
CA ASP A 290 10.95 -1.59 10.53
C ASP A 290 11.42 -2.42 9.33
N ASP A 291 12.39 -3.30 9.54
CA ASP A 291 12.94 -4.20 8.53
C ASP A 291 12.08 -5.45 8.32
N GLY A 292 11.02 -5.61 9.12
CA GLY A 292 10.08 -6.70 8.99
C GLY A 292 9.24 -6.62 7.73
N LYS A 293 8.67 -7.76 7.35
CA LYS A 293 7.72 -7.88 6.23
C LYS A 293 6.69 -8.94 6.58
N PRO A 294 5.45 -8.86 6.07
CA PRO A 294 4.44 -9.89 6.30
C PRO A 294 4.71 -11.15 5.47
N LEU A 295 5.85 -11.76 5.74
CA LEU A 295 6.32 -13.01 5.16
C LEU A 295 6.88 -13.89 6.28
N PRO A 296 6.77 -15.23 6.16
CA PRO A 296 7.30 -16.16 7.15
C PRO A 296 8.80 -15.91 7.44
N GLY A 297 9.16 -15.81 8.72
CA GLY A 297 10.51 -15.58 9.19
C GLY A 297 10.99 -14.12 9.10
N LEU A 298 10.30 -13.25 8.36
CA LEU A 298 10.63 -11.82 8.28
C LEU A 298 9.73 -10.97 9.20
N PHE A 299 8.52 -11.42 9.49
CA PHE A 299 7.58 -10.68 10.34
C PHE A 299 7.98 -10.66 11.82
N ASP A 300 8.87 -11.56 12.26
CA ASP A 300 9.39 -11.61 13.62
C ASP A 300 10.11 -10.30 14.03
N GLN A 301 10.70 -9.60 13.04
CA GLN A 301 11.29 -8.28 13.27
C GLN A 301 10.22 -7.25 13.65
N THR A 302 9.13 -7.20 12.91
CA THR A 302 7.97 -6.34 13.22
C THR A 302 7.43 -6.66 14.62
N ILE A 303 7.24 -7.93 14.95
CA ILE A 303 6.76 -8.37 16.27
C ILE A 303 7.68 -7.88 17.37
N ARG A 304 9.01 -8.04 17.21
CA ARG A 304 10.00 -7.55 18.18
C ARG A 304 9.88 -6.03 18.36
N ASN A 305 9.81 -5.28 17.27
CA ASN A 305 9.73 -3.83 17.33
C ASN A 305 8.44 -3.36 18.01
N LEU A 306 7.30 -3.99 17.72
CA LEU A 306 6.01 -3.67 18.35
C LEU A 306 5.93 -4.09 19.83
N ARG A 307 6.74 -5.07 20.26
CA ARG A 307 6.87 -5.44 21.69
C ARG A 307 7.64 -4.38 22.48
N GLU A 308 8.62 -3.71 21.84
CA GLU A 308 9.47 -2.71 22.49
C GLU A 308 8.87 -1.31 22.46
N ILE A 309 8.15 -0.94 21.39
CA ILE A 309 7.80 0.45 21.08
C ILE A 309 6.28 0.65 21.17
N PRO A 310 5.78 1.35 22.20
CA PRO A 310 4.36 1.69 22.29
C PRO A 310 4.00 2.79 21.29
N ILE A 311 3.08 2.49 20.38
CA ILE A 311 2.62 3.36 19.30
C ILE A 311 1.14 3.73 19.44
N ALA A 312 0.78 4.90 18.90
CA ALA A 312 -0.61 5.36 18.85
C ALA A 312 -1.32 5.01 17.53
N TYR A 313 -0.54 4.73 16.50
CA TYR A 313 -1.01 4.41 15.16
C TYR A 313 -0.19 3.25 14.60
N PHE A 314 -0.88 2.34 13.90
CA PHE A 314 -0.24 1.26 13.15
C PHE A 314 -0.92 1.07 11.79
N SER A 315 -0.12 1.03 10.73
CA SER A 315 -0.56 0.79 9.36
C SER A 315 0.00 -0.55 8.88
N ASN A 316 -0.86 -1.40 8.32
CA ASN A 316 -0.41 -2.65 7.74
C ASN A 316 -1.33 -3.11 6.60
N VAL A 317 -0.85 -4.09 5.85
CA VAL A 317 -1.67 -4.86 4.91
C VAL A 317 -2.46 -5.94 5.66
N PRO A 318 -3.57 -6.46 5.11
CA PRO A 318 -4.38 -7.49 5.78
C PRO A 318 -3.59 -8.72 6.22
N LEU A 319 -2.68 -9.22 5.38
CA LEU A 319 -1.82 -10.36 5.74
C LEU A 319 -0.96 -10.06 6.99
N GLY A 320 -0.41 -8.86 7.09
CA GLY A 320 0.36 -8.46 8.28
C GLY A 320 -0.50 -8.39 9.54
N TYR A 321 -1.77 -7.98 9.44
CA TYR A 321 -2.70 -8.05 10.58
C TYR A 321 -3.05 -9.48 10.97
N SER A 322 -3.22 -10.40 10.01
CA SER A 322 -3.43 -11.83 10.31
C SER A 322 -2.25 -12.41 11.09
N MET A 323 -1.01 -12.18 10.61
CA MET A 323 0.22 -12.61 11.29
C MET A 323 0.38 -11.96 12.66
N LEU A 324 -0.01 -10.69 12.80
CA LEU A 324 0.01 -9.99 14.09
C LEU A 324 -0.98 -10.62 15.09
N VAL A 325 -2.18 -10.97 14.65
CA VAL A 325 -3.17 -11.69 15.48
C VAL A 325 -2.61 -13.03 15.95
N GLU A 326 -2.03 -13.84 15.04
CA GLU A 326 -1.40 -15.11 15.40
C GLU A 326 -0.29 -14.93 16.46
N ALA A 327 0.58 -13.95 16.28
CA ALA A 327 1.63 -13.64 17.26
C ALA A 327 1.03 -13.20 18.62
N MET A 328 0.00 -12.38 18.60
CA MET A 328 -0.69 -11.91 19.80
C MET A 328 -1.40 -13.01 20.58
N GLU A 329 -1.80 -14.12 19.94
CA GLU A 329 -2.38 -15.28 20.66
C GLU A 329 -1.41 -15.85 21.70
N GLN A 330 -0.13 -15.86 21.39
CA GLN A 330 0.92 -16.47 22.20
C GLN A 330 1.73 -15.45 23.03
N ASP A 331 1.58 -14.15 22.76
CA ASP A 331 2.42 -13.11 23.36
C ASP A 331 1.61 -12.02 24.09
N PRO A 332 1.37 -12.20 25.41
CA PRO A 332 0.68 -11.19 26.21
C PRO A 332 1.45 -9.86 26.37
N GLU A 333 2.80 -9.88 26.28
CA GLU A 333 3.60 -8.66 26.36
C GLU A 333 3.43 -7.80 25.12
N LEU A 334 3.48 -8.43 23.94
CA LEU A 334 3.16 -7.78 22.67
C LEU A 334 1.79 -7.10 22.72
N ARG A 335 0.75 -7.82 23.19
CA ARG A 335 -0.60 -7.23 23.32
C ARG A 335 -0.60 -6.00 24.21
N ARG A 336 -0.04 -6.08 25.41
CA ARG A 336 0.02 -4.97 26.35
C ARG A 336 0.73 -3.76 25.77
N THR A 337 1.92 -3.95 25.16
CA THR A 337 2.68 -2.84 24.57
C THR A 337 1.94 -2.23 23.39
N PHE A 338 1.48 -3.07 22.46
CA PHE A 338 0.79 -2.62 21.24
C PHE A 338 -0.46 -1.80 21.55
N PHE A 339 -1.34 -2.29 22.45
CA PHE A 339 -2.58 -1.59 22.78
C PHE A 339 -2.42 -0.48 23.83
N SER A 340 -1.28 -0.36 24.51
CA SER A 340 -1.07 0.61 25.59
C SER A 340 -1.39 2.05 25.18
N LYS A 341 -0.94 2.49 24.00
CA LYS A 341 -1.17 3.84 23.43
C LYS A 341 -2.01 3.84 22.16
N MET A 342 -2.33 2.65 21.61
CA MET A 342 -3.01 2.52 20.31
C MET A 342 -4.35 3.28 20.30
N ARG A 343 -4.54 4.14 19.29
CA ARG A 343 -5.76 4.90 19.05
C ARG A 343 -6.37 4.58 17.69
N LEU A 344 -5.54 4.28 16.71
CA LEU A 344 -5.98 4.06 15.34
C LEU A 344 -5.13 2.96 14.67
N MET A 345 -5.80 1.97 14.11
CA MET A 345 -5.21 1.00 13.19
C MET A 345 -5.68 1.27 11.77
N LEU A 346 -4.77 1.17 10.78
CA LEU A 346 -5.09 1.36 9.36
C LEU A 346 -4.75 0.11 8.57
N TYR A 347 -5.69 -0.36 7.76
CA TYR A 347 -5.41 -1.39 6.75
C TYR A 347 -5.55 -0.80 5.34
N GLY A 348 -4.75 -1.32 4.42
CA GLY A 348 -4.77 -0.86 3.04
C GLY A 348 -4.18 -1.89 2.07
N GLY A 349 -4.32 -1.62 0.77
CA GLY A 349 -3.81 -2.49 -0.29
C GLY A 349 -4.71 -3.67 -0.66
N ALA A 350 -5.54 -4.16 0.28
CA ALA A 350 -6.56 -5.18 0.07
C ALA A 350 -7.67 -5.07 1.13
N GLY A 351 -8.75 -5.84 0.99
CA GLY A 351 -9.80 -5.94 2.01
C GLY A 351 -9.33 -6.73 3.23
N LEU A 352 -9.61 -6.21 4.43
CA LEU A 352 -9.35 -6.92 5.69
C LEU A 352 -10.50 -7.90 5.96
N GLN A 353 -10.16 -9.10 6.45
CA GLN A 353 -11.16 -10.09 6.85
C GLN A 353 -11.83 -9.68 8.18
N GLN A 354 -13.14 -9.85 8.28
CA GLN A 354 -13.91 -9.42 9.45
C GLN A 354 -13.47 -10.12 10.74
N HIS A 355 -13.11 -11.41 10.68
CA HIS A 355 -12.65 -12.14 11.87
C HIS A 355 -11.32 -11.59 12.42
N VAL A 356 -10.38 -11.14 11.55
CA VAL A 356 -9.13 -10.48 11.96
C VAL A 356 -9.44 -9.16 12.66
N PHE A 357 -10.37 -8.37 12.10
CA PHE A 357 -10.89 -7.15 12.74
C PHE A 357 -11.44 -7.48 14.13
N ASP A 358 -12.38 -8.44 14.21
CA ASP A 358 -13.05 -8.81 15.46
C ASP A 358 -12.04 -9.32 16.52
N ARG A 359 -11.02 -10.08 16.09
CA ARG A 359 -10.00 -10.60 17.01
C ARG A 359 -9.10 -9.50 17.58
N LEU A 360 -8.69 -8.54 16.76
CA LEU A 360 -7.97 -7.36 17.21
C LEU A 360 -8.77 -6.55 18.22
N GLN A 361 -10.08 -6.38 18.00
CA GLN A 361 -10.96 -5.70 18.95
C GLN A 361 -11.11 -6.46 20.27
N GLN A 362 -11.19 -7.80 20.23
CA GLN A 362 -11.21 -8.63 21.43
C GLN A 362 -9.95 -8.41 22.28
N PHE A 363 -8.76 -8.43 21.65
CA PHE A 363 -7.50 -8.16 22.35
C PHE A 363 -7.47 -6.73 22.90
N ALA A 364 -7.88 -5.73 22.12
CA ALA A 364 -7.90 -4.35 22.56
C ALA A 364 -8.77 -4.17 23.81
N VAL A 365 -9.97 -4.75 23.82
CA VAL A 365 -10.88 -4.69 24.97
C VAL A 365 -10.32 -5.44 26.16
N ALA A 366 -9.71 -6.62 25.97
CA ALA A 366 -9.11 -7.38 27.05
C ALA A 366 -7.96 -6.62 27.74
N GLU A 367 -7.13 -5.91 26.97
CA GLU A 367 -5.97 -5.19 27.52
C GLU A 367 -6.31 -3.79 28.03
N THR A 368 -7.35 -3.12 27.50
CA THR A 368 -7.58 -1.69 27.76
C THR A 368 -8.98 -1.33 28.20
N GLY A 369 -9.94 -2.25 28.10
CA GLY A 369 -11.36 -1.98 28.29
C GLY A 369 -12.04 -1.22 27.15
N HIS A 370 -11.31 -0.93 26.05
CA HIS A 370 -11.81 -0.12 24.93
C HIS A 370 -11.59 -0.82 23.61
N ARG A 371 -12.51 -0.63 22.68
CA ARG A 371 -12.28 -0.89 21.25
C ARG A 371 -11.34 0.16 20.67
N ILE A 372 -10.58 -0.21 19.67
CA ILE A 372 -9.70 0.71 18.93
C ILE A 372 -10.30 1.01 17.56
N HIS A 373 -10.28 2.28 17.16
CA HIS A 373 -10.71 2.64 15.82
C HIS A 373 -9.84 1.96 14.76
N MET A 374 -10.51 1.42 13.74
CA MET A 374 -9.83 0.84 12.57
C MET A 374 -10.32 1.56 11.32
N THR A 375 -9.40 2.10 10.55
CA THR A 375 -9.65 2.81 9.30
C THR A 375 -9.09 2.05 8.12
N THR A 376 -9.45 2.48 6.94
CA THR A 376 -8.84 2.05 5.68
C THR A 376 -8.08 3.20 5.03
N GLY A 377 -7.14 2.88 4.17
CA GLY A 377 -6.52 3.80 3.23
C GLY A 377 -6.90 3.40 1.80
N TYR A 378 -8.20 3.45 1.45
CA TYR A 378 -8.60 3.19 0.07
C TYR A 378 -8.05 4.27 -0.85
N GLY A 379 -7.30 3.84 -1.83
CA GLY A 379 -6.65 4.68 -2.83
C GLY A 379 -5.61 3.86 -3.61
N MET A 380 -4.91 4.54 -4.49
CA MET A 380 -3.95 3.92 -5.40
C MET A 380 -2.84 4.90 -5.75
N THR A 381 -1.85 4.48 -6.51
CA THR A 381 -0.76 5.35 -6.97
C THR A 381 -1.29 6.57 -7.75
N GLU A 382 -2.37 6.36 -8.48
CA GLU A 382 -3.08 7.38 -9.28
C GLU A 382 -3.81 8.44 -8.43
N THR A 383 -3.98 8.19 -7.12
CA THR A 383 -4.51 9.16 -6.15
C THR A 383 -3.45 9.62 -5.14
N VAL A 384 -2.18 9.50 -5.47
CA VAL A 384 -1.00 9.65 -4.62
C VAL A 384 -0.94 8.54 -3.57
N THR A 385 -1.98 8.35 -2.78
CA THR A 385 -2.18 7.25 -1.82
C THR A 385 -3.65 7.15 -1.42
N GLY A 386 -3.95 6.77 -0.16
CA GLY A 386 -5.33 6.69 0.35
C GLY A 386 -6.06 8.02 0.28
N CYS A 387 -7.25 8.02 -0.29
CA CYS A 387 -8.10 9.20 -0.50
C CYS A 387 -9.52 9.03 0.03
N MET A 388 -9.88 7.82 0.46
CA MET A 388 -11.08 7.55 1.25
C MET A 388 -10.68 6.83 2.52
N VAL A 389 -11.30 7.20 3.62
CA VAL A 389 -10.97 6.69 4.96
C VAL A 389 -12.23 6.50 5.81
N ILE A 390 -12.15 5.63 6.80
CA ILE A 390 -13.16 5.50 7.84
C ILE A 390 -12.74 6.40 8.99
N HIS A 391 -13.46 7.49 9.18
CA HIS A 391 -13.21 8.50 10.23
C HIS A 391 -14.36 8.58 11.24
N TYR A 392 -15.01 7.46 11.47
CA TYR A 392 -16.13 7.29 12.40
C TYR A 392 -16.09 5.89 13.04
N PRO A 393 -16.73 5.68 14.19
CA PRO A 393 -16.83 4.36 14.80
C PRO A 393 -17.54 3.38 13.88
N THR A 394 -16.94 2.21 13.62
CA THR A 394 -17.52 1.16 12.80
C THR A 394 -17.22 -0.22 13.37
N GLU A 395 -18.12 -1.16 13.09
CA GLU A 395 -17.97 -2.59 13.42
C GLU A 395 -17.69 -3.44 12.17
N GLN A 396 -17.67 -2.80 11.00
CA GLN A 396 -17.51 -3.48 9.72
C GLN A 396 -16.31 -2.91 8.95
N VAL A 397 -15.67 -3.78 8.20
CA VAL A 397 -14.66 -3.39 7.22
C VAL A 397 -15.32 -2.69 6.03
N GLY A 398 -14.62 -1.72 5.42
CA GLY A 398 -15.14 -0.94 4.31
C GLY A 398 -14.04 -0.15 3.61
N ILE A 399 -14.43 0.75 2.70
CA ILE A 399 -13.53 1.70 2.04
C ILE A 399 -13.78 3.16 2.46
N GLY A 400 -14.71 3.37 3.38
CA GLY A 400 -14.94 4.64 4.05
C GLY A 400 -15.65 5.70 3.21
N LEU A 401 -15.32 6.96 3.47
CA LEU A 401 -15.89 8.17 2.89
C LEU A 401 -14.79 9.03 2.24
N PRO A 402 -15.14 9.91 1.29
CA PRO A 402 -14.18 10.82 0.67
C PRO A 402 -13.54 11.74 1.70
N THR A 403 -12.22 11.92 1.57
CA THR A 403 -11.50 12.99 2.28
C THR A 403 -11.85 14.36 1.72
N PRO A 404 -11.57 15.46 2.45
CA PRO A 404 -11.87 16.81 1.99
C PRO A 404 -11.27 17.13 0.61
N GLY A 405 -12.08 17.74 -0.26
CA GLY A 405 -11.68 18.08 -1.63
C GLY A 405 -11.69 16.93 -2.65
N LEU A 406 -11.99 15.70 -2.22
CA LEU A 406 -12.22 14.58 -3.13
C LEU A 406 -13.69 14.45 -3.48
N GLU A 407 -13.98 14.23 -4.76
CA GLU A 407 -15.29 13.85 -5.28
C GLU A 407 -15.27 12.37 -5.68
N VAL A 408 -16.24 11.62 -5.21
CA VAL A 408 -16.44 10.20 -5.55
C VAL A 408 -17.72 10.07 -6.35
N LYS A 409 -17.60 9.75 -7.65
CA LYS A 409 -18.72 9.52 -8.56
C LYS A 409 -18.97 8.02 -8.67
N LEU A 410 -20.14 7.61 -8.26
CA LEU A 410 -20.64 6.25 -8.25
C LEU A 410 -21.60 6.05 -9.44
N VAL A 411 -21.14 5.35 -10.46
CA VAL A 411 -21.93 5.09 -11.67
C VAL A 411 -22.57 3.72 -11.56
N PRO A 412 -23.91 3.59 -11.69
CA PRO A 412 -24.58 2.29 -11.58
C PRO A 412 -24.01 1.24 -12.53
N GLN A 413 -23.73 0.06 -11.99
CA GLN A 413 -23.32 -1.13 -12.73
C GLN A 413 -23.93 -2.36 -12.05
N ASP A 414 -24.98 -2.92 -12.62
CA ASP A 414 -25.81 -3.96 -12.00
C ASP A 414 -26.31 -3.56 -10.61
N ALA A 415 -26.06 -4.38 -9.59
CA ALA A 415 -26.40 -4.10 -8.19
C ALA A 415 -25.31 -3.28 -7.44
N ARG A 416 -24.29 -2.78 -8.15
CA ARG A 416 -23.11 -2.10 -7.59
C ARG A 416 -22.89 -0.77 -8.30
N PHE A 417 -21.82 -0.08 -7.94
CA PHE A 417 -21.39 1.17 -8.54
C PHE A 417 -19.93 1.09 -8.99
N ALA A 418 -19.64 1.51 -10.21
CA ALA A 418 -18.28 1.80 -10.66
C ALA A 418 -17.80 3.09 -9.99
N VAL A 419 -16.65 3.01 -9.31
CA VAL A 419 -16.05 4.13 -8.58
C VAL A 419 -15.20 4.97 -9.52
N ARG A 420 -15.47 6.29 -9.54
CA ARG A 420 -14.65 7.27 -10.24
C ARG A 420 -14.29 8.40 -9.31
N LEU A 421 -13.10 8.97 -9.47
CA LEU A 421 -12.53 9.93 -8.53
C LEU A 421 -12.10 11.21 -9.25
N ARG A 422 -12.33 12.35 -8.59
CA ARG A 422 -11.82 13.66 -9.01
C ARG A 422 -11.40 14.45 -7.78
N GLY A 423 -10.23 15.08 -7.83
CA GLY A 423 -9.74 15.86 -6.68
C GLY A 423 -8.29 16.33 -6.88
N PRO A 424 -7.79 17.16 -5.98
CA PRO A 424 -6.46 17.74 -6.10
C PRO A 424 -5.32 16.71 -6.03
N ASN A 425 -5.57 15.55 -5.48
CA ASN A 425 -4.63 14.43 -5.34
C ASN A 425 -4.73 13.41 -6.46
N VAL A 426 -5.68 13.55 -7.40
CA VAL A 426 -5.85 12.62 -8.53
C VAL A 426 -4.86 12.96 -9.62
N MET A 427 -4.18 11.95 -10.17
CA MET A 427 -3.21 12.12 -11.25
C MET A 427 -3.82 12.84 -12.47
N ARG A 428 -2.97 13.43 -13.29
CA ARG A 428 -3.34 14.05 -14.58
C ARG A 428 -3.20 13.08 -15.77
N GLY A 429 -2.62 11.91 -15.54
CA GLY A 429 -2.38 10.86 -16.53
C GLY A 429 -1.10 10.09 -16.27
N TYR A 430 -0.89 9.04 -17.04
CA TYR A 430 0.34 8.25 -17.08
C TYR A 430 1.38 8.88 -18.00
N LEU A 431 2.66 8.75 -17.65
CA LEU A 431 3.78 9.26 -18.44
C LEU A 431 3.82 8.57 -19.81
N ASP A 432 3.79 9.37 -20.89
CA ASP A 432 3.88 8.92 -22.28
C ASP A 432 2.89 7.83 -22.67
N GLU A 433 1.63 7.94 -22.17
CA GLU A 433 0.54 7.01 -22.47
C GLU A 433 -0.73 7.77 -22.95
N PRO A 434 -0.66 8.53 -24.05
CA PRO A 434 -1.76 9.43 -24.45
C PRO A 434 -3.07 8.69 -24.73
N GLU A 435 -3.04 7.53 -25.39
CA GLU A 435 -4.22 6.72 -25.67
C GLU A 435 -4.86 6.22 -24.37
N LYS A 436 -4.05 5.70 -23.46
CA LYS A 436 -4.52 5.25 -22.16
C LYS A 436 -5.09 6.38 -21.32
N ASN A 437 -4.50 7.55 -21.41
CA ASN A 437 -4.98 8.73 -20.68
C ASN A 437 -6.37 9.19 -21.18
N MET A 438 -6.70 9.01 -22.44
CA MET A 438 -8.05 9.26 -22.95
C MET A 438 -9.08 8.24 -22.42
N GLU A 439 -8.67 6.99 -22.19
CA GLU A 439 -9.56 5.94 -21.71
C GLU A 439 -9.87 6.04 -20.21
N VAL A 440 -8.88 6.43 -19.40
CA VAL A 440 -8.98 6.35 -17.94
C VAL A 440 -9.72 7.53 -17.31
N PHE A 441 -10.04 8.56 -18.05
CA PHE A 441 -10.90 9.66 -17.58
C PHE A 441 -12.25 9.61 -18.28
N ASP A 442 -13.30 10.03 -17.58
CA ASP A 442 -14.60 10.25 -18.21
C ASP A 442 -14.74 11.70 -18.72
N GLU A 443 -15.86 11.98 -19.38
CA GLU A 443 -16.14 13.26 -20.04
C GLU A 443 -16.21 14.44 -19.03
N GLU A 444 -16.42 14.15 -17.74
CA GLU A 444 -16.42 15.13 -16.66
C GLU A 444 -15.06 15.22 -15.93
N GLY A 445 -14.03 14.51 -16.43
CA GLY A 445 -12.68 14.49 -15.86
C GLY A 445 -12.53 13.64 -14.61
N PHE A 446 -13.46 12.71 -14.33
CA PHE A 446 -13.29 11.75 -13.25
C PHE A 446 -12.42 10.56 -13.71
N TYR A 447 -11.40 10.24 -12.92
CA TYR A 447 -10.58 9.07 -13.11
C TYR A 447 -11.38 7.78 -12.86
N ARG A 448 -11.37 6.86 -13.81
CA ARG A 448 -12.00 5.53 -13.74
C ARG A 448 -11.07 4.59 -12.99
N THR A 449 -11.39 4.26 -11.73
CA THR A 449 -10.52 3.41 -10.89
C THR A 449 -10.50 1.95 -11.35
N GLY A 450 -11.56 1.50 -12.03
CA GLY A 450 -11.83 0.10 -12.31
C GLY A 450 -12.36 -0.68 -11.10
N ASP A 451 -12.52 -0.04 -9.95
CA ASP A 451 -13.07 -0.65 -8.75
C ASP A 451 -14.59 -0.48 -8.67
N LEU A 452 -15.25 -1.42 -8.01
CA LEU A 452 -16.67 -1.43 -7.74
C LEU A 452 -16.93 -1.30 -6.24
N ALA A 453 -18.02 -0.62 -5.89
CA ALA A 453 -18.42 -0.44 -4.50
C ALA A 453 -19.94 -0.58 -4.33
N VAL A 454 -20.36 -0.81 -3.09
CA VAL A 454 -21.74 -0.69 -2.63
C VAL A 454 -21.80 0.20 -1.40
N PHE A 455 -22.95 0.79 -1.12
CA PHE A 455 -23.15 1.47 0.16
C PHE A 455 -23.19 0.44 1.30
N SER A 456 -22.55 0.74 2.42
CA SER A 456 -22.64 -0.05 3.65
C SER A 456 -24.10 -0.09 4.15
N ASP A 457 -24.81 1.02 3.96
CA ASP A 457 -26.25 1.15 4.20
C ASP A 457 -26.86 1.97 3.05
N ALA A 458 -27.73 1.34 2.25
CA ALA A 458 -28.35 1.98 1.08
C ALA A 458 -29.18 3.23 1.44
N ASN A 459 -29.70 3.28 2.68
CA ASN A 459 -30.52 4.38 3.18
C ASN A 459 -29.70 5.48 3.88
N ASN A 460 -28.44 5.18 4.23
CA ASN A 460 -27.57 6.13 4.94
C ASN A 460 -26.15 6.13 4.33
N PRO A 461 -25.89 6.97 3.32
CA PRO A 461 -24.58 7.10 2.70
C PRO A 461 -23.43 7.48 3.66
N GLU A 462 -23.74 8.12 4.79
CA GLU A 462 -22.75 8.51 5.81
C GLU A 462 -22.12 7.31 6.53
N LYS A 463 -22.69 6.10 6.38
CA LYS A 463 -22.06 4.86 6.82
C LYS A 463 -20.96 4.34 5.86
N GLY A 464 -20.71 5.07 4.78
CA GLY A 464 -19.61 4.82 3.84
C GLY A 464 -19.88 3.71 2.83
N LEU A 465 -18.82 3.35 2.16
CA LEU A 465 -18.81 2.37 1.08
C LEU A 465 -18.06 1.10 1.48
N VAL A 466 -18.45 0.00 0.85
CA VAL A 466 -17.78 -1.30 0.92
C VAL A 466 -17.26 -1.67 -0.47
N PHE A 467 -16.05 -2.19 -0.52
CA PHE A 467 -15.45 -2.68 -1.77
C PHE A 467 -16.24 -3.88 -2.31
N ALA A 468 -16.59 -3.86 -3.58
CA ALA A 468 -17.41 -4.88 -4.23
C ALA A 468 -16.74 -5.53 -5.46
N GLY A 469 -15.39 -5.48 -5.53
CA GLY A 469 -14.60 -6.13 -6.56
C GLY A 469 -13.97 -5.15 -7.56
N ARG A 470 -13.24 -5.72 -8.53
CA ARG A 470 -12.62 -4.98 -9.65
C ARG A 470 -13.23 -5.42 -10.98
N GLN A 471 -13.46 -4.48 -11.87
CA GLN A 471 -13.95 -4.76 -13.21
C GLN A 471 -12.98 -5.68 -14.00
N SER A 472 -11.67 -5.53 -13.79
CA SER A 472 -10.65 -6.37 -14.44
C SER A 472 -10.54 -7.80 -13.88
N GLU A 473 -11.17 -8.07 -12.73
CA GLU A 473 -11.26 -9.41 -12.12
C GLU A 473 -12.58 -10.11 -12.48
N GLU A 474 -13.44 -9.42 -13.23
CA GLU A 474 -14.66 -9.99 -13.78
C GLU A 474 -14.37 -10.65 -15.13
N PHE A 475 -14.84 -11.85 -15.29
CA PHE A 475 -14.63 -12.64 -16.50
C PHE A 475 -15.88 -13.44 -16.82
N LYS A 476 -15.91 -14.04 -18.02
CA LYS A 476 -17.01 -14.89 -18.45
C LYS A 476 -16.59 -16.35 -18.48
N LEU A 477 -17.49 -17.24 -18.05
CA LEU A 477 -17.39 -18.64 -18.39
C LEU A 477 -17.69 -18.85 -19.88
N SER A 478 -17.26 -19.99 -20.43
CA SER A 478 -17.52 -20.35 -21.83
C SER A 478 -19.00 -20.35 -22.23
N ASN A 479 -19.90 -20.52 -21.26
CA ASN A 479 -21.35 -20.41 -21.46
C ASN A 479 -21.87 -18.97 -21.43
N GLY A 480 -20.98 -17.96 -21.34
CA GLY A 480 -21.32 -16.54 -21.31
C GLY A 480 -21.74 -15.99 -19.95
N THR A 481 -21.74 -16.81 -18.89
CA THR A 481 -22.11 -16.36 -17.53
C THR A 481 -20.99 -15.51 -16.92
N TRP A 482 -21.33 -14.32 -16.43
CA TRP A 482 -20.40 -13.45 -15.72
C TRP A 482 -20.03 -13.99 -14.35
N VAL A 483 -18.74 -13.95 -14.03
CA VAL A 483 -18.17 -14.27 -12.72
C VAL A 483 -17.59 -13.00 -12.10
N TYR A 484 -18.01 -12.72 -10.90
CA TYR A 484 -17.52 -11.58 -10.10
C TYR A 484 -16.34 -12.04 -9.23
N GLY A 485 -15.18 -12.22 -9.88
CA GLY A 485 -14.02 -12.91 -9.29
C GLY A 485 -13.55 -12.33 -7.97
N GLY A 486 -13.46 -11.01 -7.83
CA GLY A 486 -13.03 -10.36 -6.59
C GLY A 486 -13.98 -10.60 -5.42
N SER A 487 -15.29 -10.48 -5.63
CA SER A 487 -16.30 -10.74 -4.59
C SER A 487 -16.36 -12.23 -4.23
N LEU A 488 -16.27 -13.11 -5.22
CA LEU A 488 -16.26 -14.55 -5.00
C LEU A 488 -15.01 -14.99 -4.23
N ARG A 489 -13.83 -14.42 -4.57
CA ARG A 489 -12.60 -14.70 -3.82
C ARG A 489 -12.72 -14.27 -2.36
N ALA A 490 -13.27 -13.09 -2.09
CA ALA A 490 -13.48 -12.63 -0.71
C ALA A 490 -14.40 -13.57 0.08
N ALA A 491 -15.52 -13.99 -0.52
CA ALA A 491 -16.46 -14.92 0.11
C ALA A 491 -15.85 -16.32 0.32
N LEU A 492 -15.01 -16.79 -0.61
CA LEU A 492 -14.28 -18.06 -0.47
C LEU A 492 -13.25 -18.00 0.66
N LEU A 493 -12.50 -16.92 0.78
CA LEU A 493 -11.55 -16.73 1.88
C LEU A 493 -12.26 -16.75 3.24
N GLU A 494 -13.41 -16.08 3.35
CA GLU A 494 -14.22 -16.11 4.56
C GLU A 494 -14.73 -17.53 4.87
N ALA A 495 -15.25 -18.24 3.87
CA ALA A 495 -15.79 -19.61 4.05
C ALA A 495 -14.70 -20.64 4.39
N LEU A 496 -13.50 -20.45 3.90
CA LEU A 496 -12.36 -21.37 4.08
C LEU A 496 -11.48 -21.03 5.29
N ASP A 497 -11.71 -19.88 5.93
CA ASP A 497 -10.96 -19.49 7.13
C ASP A 497 -11.11 -20.51 8.26
N PRO A 498 -10.03 -20.84 9.01
CA PRO A 498 -8.63 -20.47 8.86
C PRO A 498 -7.79 -21.45 8.00
N LEU A 499 -8.42 -22.27 7.16
CA LEU A 499 -7.79 -23.41 6.47
C LEU A 499 -6.86 -22.99 5.32
N VAL A 500 -7.05 -21.80 4.76
CA VAL A 500 -6.25 -21.29 3.64
C VAL A 500 -5.76 -19.88 3.90
N SER A 501 -4.54 -19.57 3.45
CA SER A 501 -3.98 -18.21 3.51
C SER A 501 -4.43 -17.35 2.34
N ASP A 502 -4.59 -17.94 1.16
CA ASP A 502 -5.10 -17.27 -0.04
C ASP A 502 -5.65 -18.27 -1.06
N VAL A 503 -6.42 -17.75 -2.04
CA VAL A 503 -7.00 -18.53 -3.12
C VAL A 503 -6.93 -17.80 -4.46
N VAL A 504 -6.84 -18.57 -5.55
CA VAL A 504 -6.90 -18.06 -6.94
C VAL A 504 -7.98 -18.80 -7.70
N LEU A 505 -8.94 -18.03 -8.25
CA LEU A 505 -9.95 -18.55 -9.16
C LEU A 505 -9.33 -18.79 -10.55
N CYS A 506 -9.52 -19.98 -11.10
CA CYS A 506 -9.05 -20.34 -12.44
C CYS A 506 -10.25 -20.60 -13.33
N ASP A 507 -10.25 -20.06 -14.59
CA ASP A 507 -11.46 -20.25 -15.41
C ASP A 507 -11.65 -19.41 -16.68
N ASP A 508 -10.70 -18.59 -17.13
CA ASP A 508 -10.87 -17.83 -18.38
C ASP A 508 -11.29 -18.78 -19.52
N ASP A 509 -12.51 -18.55 -20.08
CA ASP A 509 -13.11 -19.36 -21.13
C ASP A 509 -13.33 -20.84 -20.83
N ARG A 510 -13.44 -21.23 -19.55
CA ARG A 510 -13.73 -22.61 -19.13
C ARG A 510 -15.21 -22.83 -18.80
N GLU A 511 -15.62 -24.09 -18.74
CA GLU A 511 -17.02 -24.45 -18.49
C GLU A 511 -17.47 -24.26 -17.05
N PHE A 512 -16.52 -24.29 -16.10
CA PHE A 512 -16.78 -24.22 -14.67
C PHE A 512 -15.61 -23.62 -13.90
N LEU A 513 -15.91 -23.13 -12.69
CA LEU A 513 -14.93 -22.54 -11.78
C LEU A 513 -14.11 -23.60 -11.06
N THR A 514 -12.80 -23.35 -10.99
CA THR A 514 -11.88 -24.13 -10.17
C THR A 514 -11.05 -23.20 -9.26
N LEU A 515 -10.40 -23.78 -8.25
CA LEU A 515 -9.70 -23.06 -7.23
C LEU A 515 -8.28 -23.61 -7.05
N LEU A 516 -7.30 -22.73 -7.01
CA LEU A 516 -6.00 -22.99 -6.39
C LEU A 516 -6.03 -22.41 -4.98
N ALA A 517 -5.51 -23.13 -3.98
CA ALA A 517 -5.53 -22.69 -2.59
C ALA A 517 -4.20 -22.98 -1.89
N TRP A 518 -3.71 -22.06 -1.07
CA TRP A 518 -2.57 -22.26 -0.18
C TRP A 518 -3.07 -22.64 1.21
N PRO A 519 -2.89 -23.92 1.63
CA PRO A 519 -3.31 -24.35 2.96
C PRO A 519 -2.46 -23.73 4.06
N THR A 520 -3.08 -23.44 5.21
CA THR A 520 -2.40 -23.03 6.43
C THR A 520 -2.07 -24.23 7.33
N ALA A 521 -1.31 -24.02 8.39
CA ALA A 521 -1.06 -25.03 9.42
C ALA A 521 -2.33 -25.50 10.16
N HIS A 522 -3.43 -24.73 10.05
CA HIS A 522 -4.73 -25.12 10.62
C HIS A 522 -5.52 -26.11 9.75
N ALA A 523 -5.12 -26.27 8.49
CA ALA A 523 -5.65 -27.33 7.65
C ALA A 523 -5.10 -28.69 8.16
N SER A 524 -5.96 -29.57 8.68
CA SER A 524 -5.66 -30.86 9.30
C SER A 524 -4.68 -31.75 8.51
N ASP A 525 -4.33 -32.94 9.03
CA ASP A 525 -3.53 -33.95 8.33
C ASP A 525 -4.10 -34.39 6.97
N GLN A 526 -5.34 -34.04 6.66
CA GLN A 526 -6.00 -34.22 5.37
C GLN A 526 -6.57 -32.89 4.84
N PRO A 527 -5.71 -31.92 4.47
CA PRO A 527 -6.15 -30.57 4.12
C PRO A 527 -7.10 -30.53 2.93
N LEU A 528 -6.87 -31.36 1.90
CA LEU A 528 -7.70 -31.38 0.70
C LEU A 528 -9.15 -31.81 1.03
N GLY A 529 -9.33 -32.87 1.80
CA GLY A 529 -10.67 -33.36 2.19
C GLY A 529 -11.43 -32.33 3.04
N THR A 530 -10.75 -31.68 3.96
CA THR A 530 -11.34 -30.66 4.83
C THR A 530 -11.78 -29.43 4.01
N ILE A 531 -10.93 -28.95 3.09
CA ILE A 531 -11.23 -27.81 2.20
C ILE A 531 -12.38 -28.17 1.24
N VAL A 532 -12.39 -29.36 0.66
CA VAL A 532 -13.49 -29.83 -0.20
C VAL A 532 -14.82 -29.80 0.55
N ASN A 533 -14.88 -30.28 1.79
CA ASN A 533 -16.13 -30.27 2.57
C ASN A 533 -16.61 -28.84 2.83
N ARG A 534 -15.71 -27.92 3.17
CA ARG A 534 -16.05 -26.49 3.34
C ARG A 534 -16.54 -25.84 2.04
N LEU A 535 -15.93 -26.18 0.90
CA LEU A 535 -16.38 -25.69 -0.40
C LEU A 535 -17.75 -26.26 -0.79
N ARG A 536 -18.05 -27.51 -0.43
CA ARG A 536 -19.42 -28.09 -0.62
C ARG A 536 -20.46 -27.34 0.21
N ASP A 537 -20.15 -27.01 1.45
CA ASP A 537 -21.03 -26.20 2.28
C ASP A 537 -21.20 -24.79 1.73
N PHE A 538 -20.13 -24.16 1.28
CA PHE A 538 -20.16 -22.89 0.59
C PHE A 538 -21.06 -22.96 -0.67
N ASN A 539 -20.85 -23.93 -1.54
CA ASN A 539 -21.64 -24.10 -2.77
C ASN A 539 -23.14 -24.26 -2.52
N ARG A 540 -23.55 -24.87 -1.40
CA ARG A 540 -24.99 -25.00 -1.03
C ARG A 540 -25.64 -23.64 -0.78
N THR A 541 -24.90 -22.63 -0.42
CA THR A 541 -25.39 -21.26 -0.18
C THR A 541 -25.39 -20.41 -1.43
N GLN A 542 -24.72 -20.87 -2.52
CA GLN A 542 -24.58 -20.13 -3.76
C GLN A 542 -25.66 -20.48 -4.78
N GLN A 543 -25.95 -19.51 -5.67
CA GLN A 543 -26.88 -19.73 -6.78
C GLN A 543 -26.15 -19.58 -8.13
N GLY A 544 -26.22 -20.60 -8.96
CA GLY A 544 -25.71 -20.57 -10.33
C GLY A 544 -24.23 -20.94 -10.48
N ALA A 545 -23.84 -21.24 -11.72
CA ALA A 545 -22.51 -21.72 -12.10
C ALA A 545 -21.40 -20.68 -11.85
N SER A 546 -21.74 -19.40 -11.83
CA SER A 546 -20.79 -18.29 -11.64
C SER A 546 -20.26 -18.14 -10.20
N ALA A 547 -20.84 -18.88 -9.25
CA ALA A 547 -20.42 -18.83 -7.84
C ALA A 547 -20.12 -20.24 -7.27
N THR A 548 -20.20 -21.28 -8.09
CA THR A 548 -20.03 -22.67 -7.66
C THR A 548 -18.67 -23.20 -8.05
N ILE A 549 -17.84 -23.55 -7.07
CA ILE A 549 -16.52 -24.16 -7.29
C ILE A 549 -16.69 -25.66 -7.55
N ARG A 550 -16.13 -26.17 -8.64
CA ARG A 550 -16.23 -27.57 -9.00
C ARG A 550 -15.04 -28.42 -8.57
N ARG A 551 -13.84 -27.81 -8.60
CA ARG A 551 -12.61 -28.51 -8.26
C ARG A 551 -11.63 -27.59 -7.55
N VAL A 552 -10.78 -28.16 -6.70
CA VAL A 552 -9.73 -27.44 -5.99
C VAL A 552 -8.42 -28.22 -6.03
N ALA A 553 -7.31 -27.51 -6.19
CA ALA A 553 -5.96 -28.04 -5.98
C ALA A 553 -5.24 -27.23 -4.90
N LEU A 554 -4.47 -27.94 -4.06
CA LEU A 554 -3.64 -27.28 -3.04
C LEU A 554 -2.25 -27.01 -3.60
N LEU A 555 -1.70 -25.86 -3.21
CA LEU A 555 -0.37 -25.41 -3.59
C LEU A 555 0.56 -25.55 -2.39
N ASP A 556 1.56 -26.46 -2.49
CA ASP A 556 2.56 -26.69 -1.44
C ASP A 556 3.65 -25.62 -1.43
N GLN A 557 3.90 -24.99 -2.59
CA GLN A 557 4.88 -23.94 -2.71
C GLN A 557 4.23 -22.57 -2.51
N PRO A 558 4.80 -21.70 -1.66
CA PRO A 558 4.29 -20.35 -1.47
C PRO A 558 4.30 -19.58 -2.80
N PRO A 559 3.58 -18.44 -2.88
CA PRO A 559 3.62 -17.59 -4.06
C PRO A 559 5.05 -17.14 -4.36
N ASN A 560 5.47 -17.27 -5.62
CA ASN A 560 6.83 -16.97 -6.05
C ASN A 560 6.98 -15.47 -6.36
N VAL A 561 7.86 -14.79 -5.62
CA VAL A 561 8.15 -13.35 -5.80
C VAL A 561 8.84 -13.11 -7.16
N ASP A 562 9.77 -13.97 -7.54
CA ASP A 562 10.53 -13.83 -8.79
C ASP A 562 9.66 -14.04 -10.03
N ALA A 563 8.69 -14.97 -9.93
CA ALA A 563 7.66 -15.18 -10.95
C ALA A 563 6.50 -14.18 -10.88
N GLN A 564 6.57 -13.19 -9.97
CA GLN A 564 5.54 -12.16 -9.79
C GLN A 564 4.17 -12.70 -9.37
N GLU A 565 4.11 -13.87 -8.80
CA GLU A 565 2.87 -14.42 -8.25
C GLU A 565 2.36 -13.61 -7.06
N ILE A 566 3.28 -12.92 -6.36
CA ILE A 566 2.98 -12.02 -5.25
C ILE A 566 3.77 -10.72 -5.42
N SER A 567 3.14 -9.61 -5.13
CA SER A 567 3.76 -8.29 -5.14
C SER A 567 4.57 -8.02 -3.86
N ASP A 568 5.43 -6.99 -3.88
CA ASP A 568 6.17 -6.51 -2.70
C ASP A 568 5.23 -6.09 -1.53
N LYS A 569 3.94 -5.89 -1.82
CA LYS A 569 2.88 -5.57 -0.85
C LYS A 569 2.15 -6.81 -0.31
N GLY A 570 2.55 -8.01 -0.72
CA GLY A 570 1.86 -9.24 -0.33
C GLY A 570 0.54 -9.50 -1.09
N THR A 571 0.27 -8.82 -2.20
CA THR A 571 -0.95 -9.03 -3.00
C THR A 571 -0.70 -10.07 -4.09
N ILE A 572 -1.54 -11.10 -4.16
CA ILE A 572 -1.48 -12.16 -5.17
C ILE A 572 -1.83 -11.59 -6.55
N ASN A 573 -1.00 -11.93 -7.54
CA ASN A 573 -1.25 -11.66 -8.94
C ASN A 573 -1.87 -12.92 -9.59
N ARG A 574 -3.21 -12.92 -9.70
CA ARG A 574 -3.97 -14.06 -10.23
C ARG A 574 -3.39 -14.57 -11.56
N ARG A 575 -3.11 -13.68 -12.52
CA ARG A 575 -2.65 -14.07 -13.85
C ARG A 575 -1.26 -14.73 -13.80
N ALA A 576 -0.34 -14.15 -13.05
CA ALA A 576 1.00 -14.72 -12.89
C ALA A 576 0.96 -16.11 -12.23
N VAL A 577 0.05 -16.31 -11.25
CA VAL A 577 -0.16 -17.64 -10.63
C VAL A 577 -0.70 -18.63 -11.66
N ILE A 578 -1.72 -18.28 -12.43
CA ILE A 578 -2.31 -19.15 -13.45
C ILE A 578 -1.26 -19.51 -14.50
N ASP A 579 -0.53 -18.55 -15.00
CA ASP A 579 0.51 -18.74 -16.03
C ASP A 579 1.69 -19.57 -15.50
N GLY A 580 2.17 -19.25 -14.28
CA GLY A 580 3.28 -19.98 -13.64
C GLY A 580 2.93 -21.39 -13.16
N ARG A 581 1.66 -21.63 -12.86
CA ARG A 581 1.14 -22.93 -12.36
C ARG A 581 0.27 -23.65 -13.41
N HIS A 582 0.49 -23.40 -14.70
CA HIS A 582 -0.33 -23.90 -15.80
C HIS A 582 -0.50 -25.42 -15.82
N GLU A 583 0.50 -26.20 -15.33
CA GLU A 583 0.40 -27.66 -15.21
C GLU A 583 -0.69 -28.07 -14.21
N ILE A 584 -0.73 -27.44 -13.02
CA ILE A 584 -1.75 -27.72 -12.01
C ILE A 584 -3.12 -27.24 -12.49
N VAL A 585 -3.17 -26.06 -13.14
CA VAL A 585 -4.41 -25.56 -13.76
C VAL A 585 -4.92 -26.52 -14.82
N SER A 586 -4.05 -27.08 -15.65
CA SER A 586 -4.44 -28.10 -16.66
C SER A 586 -5.00 -29.36 -16.03
N ARG A 587 -4.46 -29.84 -14.91
CA ARG A 587 -4.97 -30.98 -14.14
C ARG A 587 -6.36 -30.71 -13.56
N LEU A 588 -6.62 -29.46 -13.10
CA LEU A 588 -7.95 -29.05 -12.63
C LEU A 588 -9.04 -29.22 -13.68
N TYR A 589 -8.71 -29.14 -14.98
CA TYR A 589 -9.66 -29.27 -16.09
C TYR A 589 -9.55 -30.61 -16.84
N ALA A 590 -8.71 -31.53 -16.39
CA ALA A 590 -8.62 -32.87 -16.98
C ALA A 590 -9.96 -33.61 -16.94
N ALA A 591 -10.26 -34.42 -17.96
CA ALA A 591 -11.49 -35.21 -18.00
C ALA A 591 -11.60 -36.15 -16.79
N GLU A 592 -10.49 -36.79 -16.43
CA GLU A 592 -10.35 -37.63 -15.23
C GLU A 592 -9.30 -36.93 -14.32
N PRO A 593 -9.73 -36.24 -13.26
CA PRO A 593 -8.81 -35.62 -12.31
C PRO A 593 -8.11 -36.68 -11.47
N ASP A 594 -6.84 -36.45 -11.17
CA ASP A 594 -6.03 -37.29 -10.28
C ASP A 594 -6.33 -37.05 -8.79
N ASP A 595 -5.73 -37.88 -7.91
CA ASP A 595 -5.94 -37.84 -6.45
C ASP A 595 -5.52 -36.52 -5.78
N GLY A 596 -4.73 -35.67 -6.45
CA GLY A 596 -4.33 -34.36 -5.98
C GLY A 596 -5.38 -33.26 -6.24
N ILE A 597 -6.47 -33.59 -6.93
CA ILE A 597 -7.56 -32.67 -7.25
C ILE A 597 -8.81 -33.02 -6.42
N GLY A 598 -9.22 -32.09 -5.57
CA GLY A 598 -10.46 -32.20 -4.82
C GLY A 598 -11.69 -31.95 -5.70
N ILE A 599 -12.64 -32.88 -5.71
CA ILE A 599 -13.92 -32.69 -6.38
C ILE A 599 -14.93 -32.17 -5.35
N VAL A 600 -15.48 -31.00 -5.62
CA VAL A 600 -16.38 -30.27 -4.72
C VAL A 600 -17.85 -30.60 -5.00
#